data_94e40bb4132ffae18cb742dfeeb94210
#
_entry.id   94e40bb4132ffae18cb742dfeeb94210
#
_cell.length_a   1.000
_cell.length_b   1.000
_cell.length_c   1.000
_cell.angle_alpha   90.00
_cell.angle_beta   90.00
_cell.angle_gamma   90.00
#
_symmetry.space_group_name_H-M   'P 1'
#
loop_
_entity.id
_entity.type
_entity.pdbx_description
1 polymer ?
#
loop_
_entity_poly.entity_id
_entity_poly.type
_entity_poly.pdbx_seq_one_letter_code
_entity_poly.pdbx_strand_id
1 'polypeptide(L)'
;ATGVTTVAATGLLAASAHMLFRFAIDTQWKHSIFHQALIAPDREGKMNQGEAKEAEQWFSETKQPVSITSRDGLKLHGWLFDPDCIDPTPHIYAICVHGYTGAPEEQAKWAHRYARMGFTVLAPSQRAQDLSEGRYVGMGWLERNDLLDWIRLIVDSDDQARILLFGGSMGATTVMMTTGTPELPRNVIAAIAESGYTSARMEFIDSARGMFHMPKLLASACVDAAGLICKRRAGYDFTEASCIPSLRHTVIPMLFNINELMIFGL
;
A
#
# COMPACT_ATOMS: atom_id res chain seq x y z
N ALA A 1 -35.51 -24.49 -20.33
CA ALA A 1 -34.99 -24.42 -18.93
C ALA A 1 -33.54 -23.94 -18.87
N THR A 2 -32.68 -24.32 -19.83
CA THR A 2 -31.23 -23.97 -19.83
C THR A 2 -30.94 -22.47 -19.99
N GLY A 3 -31.72 -21.72 -20.74
CA GLY A 3 -31.49 -20.29 -20.97
C GLY A 3 -31.73 -19.40 -19.75
N VAL A 4 -32.73 -19.69 -18.96
CA VAL A 4 -33.09 -18.89 -17.76
C VAL A 4 -32.06 -19.09 -16.64
N THR A 5 -31.57 -20.31 -16.46
CA THR A 5 -30.53 -20.61 -15.46
C THR A 5 -29.19 -19.94 -15.80
N THR A 6 -28.82 -19.87 -17.08
CA THR A 6 -27.58 -19.19 -17.52
C THR A 6 -27.66 -17.68 -17.29
N VAL A 7 -28.78 -17.03 -17.63
CA VAL A 7 -28.97 -15.58 -17.41
C VAL A 7 -28.96 -15.24 -15.93
N ALA A 8 -29.61 -16.04 -15.10
CA ALA A 8 -29.62 -15.83 -13.65
C ALA A 8 -28.21 -15.97 -13.03
N ALA A 9 -27.45 -16.99 -13.45
CA ALA A 9 -26.07 -17.20 -12.96
C ALA A 9 -25.13 -16.07 -13.39
N THR A 10 -25.24 -15.58 -14.62
CA THR A 10 -24.44 -14.45 -15.13
C THR A 10 -24.79 -13.15 -14.38
N GLY A 11 -26.08 -12.91 -14.12
CA GLY A 11 -26.53 -11.75 -13.35
C GLY A 11 -26.01 -11.75 -11.90
N LEU A 12 -26.03 -12.91 -11.25
CA LEU A 12 -25.50 -13.07 -9.89
C LEU A 12 -23.99 -12.84 -9.85
N LEU A 13 -23.23 -13.39 -10.78
CA LEU A 13 -21.79 -13.18 -10.88
C LEU A 13 -21.46 -11.69 -11.08
N ALA A 14 -22.17 -11.00 -11.98
CA ALA A 14 -21.96 -9.59 -12.24
C ALA A 14 -22.27 -8.72 -11.00
N ALA A 15 -23.35 -9.03 -10.28
CA ALA A 15 -23.70 -8.35 -9.04
C ALA A 15 -22.64 -8.58 -7.94
N SER A 16 -22.19 -9.82 -7.76
CA SER A 16 -21.14 -10.16 -6.80
C SER A 16 -19.81 -9.49 -7.15
N ALA A 17 -19.42 -9.47 -8.42
CA ALA A 17 -18.22 -8.79 -8.89
C ALA A 17 -18.29 -7.26 -8.66
N HIS A 18 -19.44 -6.65 -8.92
CA HIS A 18 -19.67 -5.23 -8.66
C HIS A 18 -19.59 -4.93 -7.16
N MET A 19 -20.19 -5.78 -6.32
CA MET A 19 -20.12 -5.65 -4.87
C MET A 19 -18.68 -5.75 -4.38
N LEU A 20 -17.92 -6.75 -4.85
CA LEU A 20 -16.50 -6.93 -4.50
C LEU A 20 -15.67 -5.69 -4.88
N PHE A 21 -15.82 -5.20 -6.11
CA PHE A 21 -15.14 -3.97 -6.55
C PHE A 21 -15.46 -2.78 -5.63
N ARG A 22 -16.72 -2.55 -5.34
CA ARG A 22 -17.10 -1.42 -4.48
C ARG A 22 -16.63 -1.59 -3.05
N PHE A 23 -16.70 -2.81 -2.53
CA PHE A 23 -16.28 -3.10 -1.16
C PHE A 23 -14.77 -2.91 -0.96
N ALA A 24 -13.98 -3.41 -1.89
CA ALA A 24 -12.53 -3.46 -1.73
C ALA A 24 -11.77 -2.28 -2.38
N ILE A 25 -12.34 -1.58 -3.36
CA ILE A 25 -11.62 -0.58 -4.16
C ILE A 25 -12.22 0.83 -4.06
N ASP A 26 -13.54 0.97 -3.95
CA ASP A 26 -14.23 2.26 -3.94
C ASP A 26 -14.30 2.82 -2.51
N THR A 27 -13.34 3.64 -2.14
CA THR A 27 -13.24 4.22 -0.78
C THR A 27 -14.39 5.17 -0.44
N GLN A 28 -15.08 5.71 -1.45
CA GLN A 28 -16.21 6.62 -1.24
C GLN A 28 -17.54 5.88 -1.06
N TRP A 29 -17.57 4.56 -1.23
CA TRP A 29 -18.78 3.80 -0.96
C TRP A 29 -18.96 3.55 0.54
N LYS A 30 -20.05 4.03 1.12
CA LYS A 30 -20.32 3.96 2.56
C LYS A 30 -20.27 2.56 3.21
N HIS A 31 -20.36 1.51 2.40
CA HIS A 31 -20.25 0.11 2.85
C HIS A 31 -18.93 -0.53 2.44
N SER A 32 -17.95 0.25 1.96
CA SER A 32 -16.62 -0.27 1.67
C SER A 32 -15.89 -0.66 2.96
N ILE A 33 -14.87 -1.49 2.81
CA ILE A 33 -14.01 -1.93 3.91
C ILE A 33 -13.35 -0.73 4.64
N PHE A 34 -13.15 0.39 3.94
CA PHE A 34 -12.55 1.61 4.48
C PHE A 34 -13.42 2.33 5.52
N HIS A 35 -14.72 2.04 5.58
CA HIS A 35 -15.65 2.61 6.57
C HIS A 35 -16.04 1.60 7.66
N GLN A 36 -15.49 0.39 7.61
CA GLN A 36 -15.69 -0.59 8.66
C GLN A 36 -14.58 -0.43 9.70
N ALA A 37 -14.96 -0.35 10.98
CA ALA A 37 -14.00 -0.46 12.06
C ALA A 37 -13.43 -1.88 12.07
N LEU A 38 -12.42 -2.11 11.25
CA LEU A 38 -11.63 -3.31 11.36
C LEU A 38 -10.87 -3.18 12.67
N ILE A 39 -11.20 -4.00 13.63
CA ILE A 39 -10.36 -4.22 14.79
C ILE A 39 -9.11 -4.86 14.19
N ALA A 40 -8.09 -4.04 13.95
CA ALA A 40 -6.79 -4.57 13.58
C ALA A 40 -6.41 -5.55 14.72
N PRO A 41 -6.11 -6.83 14.41
CA PRO A 41 -5.61 -7.71 15.45
C PRO A 41 -4.39 -7.05 16.04
N ASP A 42 -4.28 -7.05 17.38
CA ASP A 42 -3.09 -6.58 18.09
C ASP A 42 -1.90 -7.41 17.59
N ARG A 43 -1.23 -6.90 16.55
CA ARG A 43 -0.13 -7.58 15.85
C ARG A 43 1.18 -7.40 16.60
N GLU A 44 1.21 -6.51 17.56
CA GLU A 44 2.37 -6.28 18.40
C GLU A 44 2.27 -7.15 19.65
N GLY A 45 3.14 -8.15 19.74
CA GLY A 45 3.26 -8.94 20.96
C GLY A 45 3.54 -8.01 22.15
N LYS A 46 3.05 -8.38 23.34
CA LYS A 46 3.13 -7.60 24.59
C LYS A 46 4.52 -7.04 24.95
N MET A 47 5.58 -7.56 24.33
CA MET A 47 6.97 -7.17 24.58
C MET A 47 7.37 -5.81 23.97
N ASN A 48 6.61 -5.26 23.01
CA ASN A 48 6.94 -4.02 22.28
C ASN A 48 5.93 -2.87 22.46
N GLN A 49 4.96 -3.00 23.35
CA GLN A 49 3.93 -1.96 23.55
C GLN A 49 4.49 -0.62 24.01
N GLY A 50 5.61 -0.61 24.74
CA GLY A 50 6.27 0.63 25.18
C GLY A 50 6.86 1.40 24.00
N GLU A 51 7.60 0.73 23.14
CA GLU A 51 8.20 1.32 21.95
C GLU A 51 7.14 1.82 20.94
N ALA A 52 6.07 1.06 20.75
CA ALA A 52 4.97 1.48 19.87
C ALA A 52 4.33 2.77 20.36
N LYS A 53 4.02 2.84 21.65
CA LYS A 53 3.42 4.04 22.26
C LYS A 53 4.34 5.25 22.20
N GLU A 54 5.63 5.08 22.44
CA GLU A 54 6.63 6.13 22.31
C GLU A 54 6.68 6.65 20.86
N ALA A 55 6.70 5.74 19.89
CA ALA A 55 6.73 6.09 18.48
C ALA A 55 5.45 6.80 18.01
N GLU A 56 4.27 6.39 18.47
CA GLU A 56 2.99 7.06 18.18
C GLU A 56 2.98 8.49 18.76
N GLN A 57 3.45 8.66 19.98
CA GLN A 57 3.57 9.98 20.61
C GLN A 57 4.55 10.87 19.83
N TRP A 58 5.75 10.35 19.53
CA TRP A 58 6.76 11.05 18.73
C TRP A 58 6.18 11.45 17.36
N PHE A 59 5.51 10.54 16.66
CA PHE A 59 4.91 10.81 15.37
C PHE A 59 3.90 11.97 15.45
N SER A 60 3.03 11.94 16.46
CA SER A 60 2.01 12.98 16.67
C SER A 60 2.60 14.35 16.98
N GLU A 61 3.70 14.41 17.75
CA GLU A 61 4.31 15.64 18.23
C GLU A 61 5.26 16.30 17.21
N THR A 62 5.87 15.51 16.31
CA THR A 62 6.97 16.01 15.44
C THR A 62 6.59 16.07 13.96
N LYS A 63 5.43 15.56 13.56
CA LYS A 63 4.99 15.51 12.16
C LYS A 63 4.84 16.91 11.54
N GLN A 64 5.41 17.09 10.35
CA GLN A 64 5.31 18.29 9.54
C GLN A 64 4.53 17.97 8.26
N PRO A 65 3.47 18.73 7.91
CA PRO A 65 2.66 18.43 6.74
C PRO A 65 3.42 18.74 5.45
N VAL A 66 3.33 17.83 4.49
CA VAL A 66 3.84 18.02 3.14
C VAL A 66 2.80 17.53 2.13
N SER A 67 2.76 18.11 0.96
CA SER A 67 1.83 17.68 -0.09
C SER A 67 2.46 17.80 -1.47
N ILE A 68 2.03 16.91 -2.37
CA ILE A 68 2.36 16.96 -3.80
C ILE A 68 1.08 16.88 -4.62
N THR A 69 1.19 17.24 -5.89
CA THR A 69 0.17 16.88 -6.90
C THR A 69 0.72 15.73 -7.71
N SER A 70 0.01 14.59 -7.70
CA SER A 70 0.40 13.42 -8.48
C SER A 70 0.32 13.70 -9.98
N ARG A 71 0.96 12.86 -10.80
CA ARG A 71 0.97 12.97 -12.26
C ARG A 71 -0.42 12.88 -12.90
N ASP A 72 -1.40 12.33 -12.22
CA ASP A 72 -2.81 12.26 -12.62
C ASP A 72 -3.72 13.29 -11.92
N GLY A 73 -3.10 14.27 -11.21
CA GLY A 73 -3.76 15.48 -10.72
C GLY A 73 -4.37 15.37 -9.32
N LEU A 74 -4.13 14.29 -8.58
CA LEU A 74 -4.60 14.16 -7.19
C LEU A 74 -3.69 14.93 -6.23
N LYS A 75 -4.28 15.65 -5.29
CA LYS A 75 -3.53 16.22 -4.17
C LYS A 75 -3.26 15.11 -3.15
N LEU A 76 -1.98 14.76 -3.00
CA LEU A 76 -1.52 13.76 -2.06
C LEU A 76 -0.89 14.44 -0.85
N HIS A 77 -1.13 13.88 0.31
CA HIS A 77 -0.65 14.36 1.61
C HIS A 77 0.40 13.40 2.17
N GLY A 78 1.30 13.91 3.00
CA GLY A 78 2.28 13.12 3.74
C GLY A 78 2.79 13.88 4.95
N TRP A 79 3.56 13.18 5.77
CA TRP A 79 4.22 13.73 6.94
C TRP A 79 5.74 13.64 6.77
N LEU A 80 6.41 14.74 7.00
CA LEU A 80 7.87 14.83 7.02
C LEU A 80 8.34 14.91 8.47
N PHE A 81 9.46 14.28 8.78
CA PHE A 81 10.09 14.24 10.09
C PHE A 81 11.57 14.54 9.95
N ASP A 82 12.06 15.43 10.79
CA ASP A 82 13.49 15.66 10.94
C ASP A 82 14.17 14.48 11.66
N PRO A 83 15.48 14.29 11.47
CA PRO A 83 16.24 13.32 12.24
C PRO A 83 16.10 13.56 13.75
N ASP A 84 15.89 12.47 14.51
CA ASP A 84 15.77 12.49 15.96
C ASP A 84 17.04 11.94 16.62
N CYS A 85 18.18 12.61 16.37
CA CYS A 85 19.47 12.25 16.93
C CYS A 85 20.42 13.46 16.99
N ILE A 86 21.52 13.32 17.75
CA ILE A 86 22.49 14.41 17.97
C ILE A 86 23.34 14.71 16.71
N ASP A 87 23.65 13.67 15.91
CA ASP A 87 24.52 13.76 14.74
C ASP A 87 23.84 13.11 13.53
N PRO A 88 22.95 13.84 12.83
CA PRO A 88 22.21 13.30 11.71
C PRO A 88 23.13 13.06 10.50
N THR A 89 22.87 11.97 9.79
CA THR A 89 23.56 11.68 8.54
C THR A 89 23.02 12.58 7.42
N PRO A 90 23.82 13.43 6.79
CA PRO A 90 23.35 14.30 5.71
C PRO A 90 22.90 13.48 4.49
N HIS A 91 21.94 14.02 3.75
CA HIS A 91 21.44 13.45 2.50
C HIS A 91 20.87 12.03 2.59
N ILE A 92 20.47 11.57 3.79
CA ILE A 92 19.87 10.25 3.94
C ILE A 92 18.39 10.34 4.31
N TYR A 93 17.56 9.62 3.56
CA TYR A 93 16.11 9.67 3.67
C TYR A 93 15.52 8.27 3.78
N ALA A 94 14.40 8.15 4.49
CA ALA A 94 13.55 6.96 4.48
C ALA A 94 12.13 7.36 4.07
N ILE A 95 11.51 6.60 3.17
CA ILE A 95 10.08 6.73 2.87
C ILE A 95 9.36 5.51 3.43
N CYS A 96 8.43 5.74 4.37
CA CYS A 96 7.66 4.69 5.06
C CYS A 96 6.23 4.63 4.54
N VAL A 97 5.88 3.58 3.79
CA VAL A 97 4.60 3.44 3.08
C VAL A 97 3.67 2.50 3.85
N HIS A 98 2.49 3.00 4.24
CA HIS A 98 1.51 2.26 5.03
C HIS A 98 0.74 1.19 4.23
N GLY A 99 -0.03 0.35 4.94
CA GLY A 99 -0.81 -0.74 4.37
C GLY A 99 -2.16 -0.34 3.78
N TYR A 100 -2.93 -1.36 3.39
CA TYR A 100 -4.30 -1.23 2.90
C TYR A 100 -5.24 -0.85 4.06
N THR A 101 -6.18 0.06 3.83
CA THR A 101 -7.08 0.66 4.84
C THR A 101 -6.38 1.43 5.95
N GLY A 102 -5.08 1.68 5.83
CA GLY A 102 -4.26 2.30 6.84
C GLY A 102 -4.05 3.80 6.66
N ALA A 103 -3.18 4.32 7.52
CA ALA A 103 -2.71 5.69 7.52
C ALA A 103 -1.20 5.74 7.84
N PRO A 104 -0.51 6.87 7.60
CA PRO A 104 0.93 6.99 7.88
C PRO A 104 1.33 6.65 9.31
N GLU A 105 0.45 6.86 10.29
CA GLU A 105 0.64 6.53 11.70
C GLU A 105 0.95 5.05 11.95
N GLU A 106 0.47 4.14 11.10
CA GLU A 106 0.82 2.71 11.18
C GLU A 106 2.31 2.46 11.05
N GLN A 107 3.03 3.38 10.42
CA GLN A 107 4.47 3.30 10.23
C GLN A 107 5.27 4.06 11.30
N ALA A 108 4.62 4.60 12.33
CA ALA A 108 5.25 5.42 13.37
C ALA A 108 6.50 4.75 13.97
N LYS A 109 6.42 3.47 14.26
CA LYS A 109 7.55 2.70 14.84
C LYS A 109 8.77 2.66 13.92
N TRP A 110 8.57 2.40 12.63
CA TRP A 110 9.67 2.38 11.67
C TRP A 110 10.16 3.78 11.36
N ALA A 111 9.25 4.74 11.21
CA ALA A 111 9.60 6.16 11.02
C ALA A 111 10.48 6.69 12.16
N HIS A 112 10.08 6.42 13.41
CA HIS A 112 10.86 6.84 14.60
C HIS A 112 12.22 6.15 14.65
N ARG A 113 12.30 4.85 14.36
CA ARG A 113 13.59 4.13 14.30
C ARG A 113 14.54 4.75 13.26
N TYR A 114 14.04 5.05 12.05
CA TYR A 114 14.86 5.70 11.03
C TYR A 114 15.27 7.13 11.44
N ALA A 115 14.37 7.91 12.01
CA ALA A 115 14.70 9.24 12.52
C ALA A 115 15.80 9.18 13.60
N ARG A 116 15.73 8.23 14.52
CA ARG A 116 16.79 7.97 15.54
C ARG A 116 18.10 7.49 14.93
N MET A 117 18.08 6.87 13.76
CA MET A 117 19.28 6.52 13.00
C MET A 117 19.86 7.67 12.16
N GLY A 118 19.27 8.87 12.25
CA GLY A 118 19.74 10.06 11.55
C GLY A 118 19.14 10.31 10.18
N PHE A 119 18.06 9.61 9.82
CA PHE A 119 17.36 9.81 8.55
C PHE A 119 16.33 10.94 8.65
N THR A 120 16.20 11.74 7.59
CA THR A 120 14.96 12.47 7.33
C THR A 120 13.90 11.48 6.85
N VAL A 121 12.71 11.50 7.44
CA VAL A 121 11.68 10.49 7.15
C VAL A 121 10.47 11.13 6.47
N LEU A 122 9.97 10.50 5.41
CA LEU A 122 8.70 10.83 4.76
C LEU A 122 7.72 9.66 4.95
N ALA A 123 6.55 9.95 5.49
CA ALA A 123 5.45 8.99 5.62
C ALA A 123 4.24 9.49 4.79
N PRO A 124 4.08 9.05 3.53
CA PRO A 124 2.99 9.49 2.68
C PRO A 124 1.68 8.77 3.02
N SER A 125 0.55 9.49 2.97
CA SER A 125 -0.79 8.91 2.83
C SER A 125 -0.97 8.41 1.41
N GLN A 126 -1.25 7.15 1.21
CA GLN A 126 -1.50 6.60 -0.12
C GLN A 126 -2.80 7.15 -0.70
N ARG A 127 -2.90 7.21 -2.06
CA ARG A 127 -4.09 7.71 -2.75
C ARG A 127 -5.39 7.09 -2.24
N ALA A 128 -6.46 7.86 -2.23
CA ALA A 128 -7.79 7.46 -1.79
C ALA A 128 -7.87 7.00 -0.32
N GLN A 129 -6.86 7.24 0.50
CA GLN A 129 -6.81 6.90 1.90
C GLN A 129 -6.38 8.10 2.74
N ASP A 130 -6.78 8.14 4.00
CA ASP A 130 -6.50 9.20 4.96
C ASP A 130 -6.72 10.60 4.36
N LEU A 131 -5.71 11.47 4.33
CA LEU A 131 -5.80 12.85 3.85
C LEU A 131 -5.52 13.01 2.34
N SER A 132 -5.13 11.96 1.64
CA SER A 132 -4.87 12.01 0.19
C SER A 132 -6.15 11.87 -0.63
N GLU A 133 -6.23 12.67 -1.68
CA GLU A 133 -7.34 12.60 -2.62
C GLU A 133 -7.36 11.27 -3.40
N GLY A 134 -8.50 11.00 -4.00
CA GLY A 134 -8.76 9.85 -4.82
C GLY A 134 -10.09 9.19 -4.48
N ARG A 135 -10.45 8.21 -5.28
CA ARG A 135 -11.66 7.42 -5.05
C ARG A 135 -11.34 5.92 -4.99
N TYR A 136 -10.36 5.50 -5.77
CA TYR A 136 -10.05 4.09 -5.95
C TYR A 136 -8.64 3.79 -5.47
N VAL A 137 -8.51 2.77 -4.65
CA VAL A 137 -7.21 2.24 -4.25
C VAL A 137 -6.65 1.40 -5.39
N GLY A 138 -5.36 1.54 -5.67
CA GLY A 138 -4.66 0.90 -6.78
C GLY A 138 -4.00 -0.42 -6.45
N MET A 139 -4.09 -0.90 -5.21
CA MET A 139 -3.45 -2.13 -4.74
C MET A 139 -1.94 -2.19 -5.04
N GLY A 140 -1.26 -1.06 -4.86
CA GLY A 140 0.16 -0.88 -5.18
C GLY A 140 0.43 -0.47 -6.63
N TRP A 141 -0.48 -0.73 -7.56
CA TRP A 141 -0.27 -0.46 -8.98
C TRP A 141 -0.35 1.03 -9.33
N LEU A 142 -1.34 1.75 -8.84
CA LEU A 142 -1.43 3.19 -9.02
C LEU A 142 -0.48 3.90 -8.06
N GLU A 143 -0.41 3.45 -6.83
CA GLU A 143 0.41 4.00 -5.75
C GLU A 143 1.91 3.98 -6.08
N ARG A 144 2.39 3.05 -6.94
CA ARG A 144 3.78 3.06 -7.37
C ARG A 144 4.19 4.34 -8.11
N ASN A 145 3.24 4.95 -8.83
CA ASN A 145 3.48 6.20 -9.51
C ASN A 145 3.52 7.38 -8.53
N ASP A 146 2.65 7.35 -7.53
CA ASP A 146 2.66 8.34 -6.45
C ASP A 146 3.96 8.29 -5.66
N LEU A 147 4.44 7.07 -5.37
CA LEU A 147 5.70 6.89 -4.68
C LEU A 147 6.88 7.42 -5.50
N LEU A 148 6.86 7.26 -6.82
CA LEU A 148 7.85 7.92 -7.71
C LEU A 148 7.77 9.45 -7.63
N ASP A 149 6.57 10.02 -7.55
CA ASP A 149 6.39 11.47 -7.45
C ASP A 149 6.87 11.98 -6.07
N TRP A 150 6.67 11.23 -4.98
CA TRP A 150 7.26 11.50 -3.67
C TRP A 150 8.79 11.39 -3.65
N ILE A 151 9.36 10.40 -4.33
CA ILE A 151 10.81 10.27 -4.49
C ILE A 151 11.38 11.49 -5.24
N ARG A 152 10.71 11.94 -6.30
CA ARG A 152 11.12 13.13 -7.05
C ARG A 152 11.11 14.39 -6.20
N LEU A 153 10.10 14.58 -5.35
CA LEU A 153 10.07 15.70 -4.41
C LEU A 153 11.37 15.78 -3.59
N ILE A 154 11.85 14.64 -3.07
CA ILE A 154 13.08 14.59 -2.29
C ILE A 154 14.29 14.90 -3.19
N VAL A 155 14.41 14.26 -4.35
CA VAL A 155 15.55 14.42 -5.27
C VAL A 155 15.63 15.84 -5.82
N ASP A 156 14.49 16.48 -6.10
CA ASP A 156 14.44 17.86 -6.59
C ASP A 156 14.86 18.87 -5.50
N SER A 157 14.68 18.53 -4.23
CA SER A 157 15.11 19.36 -3.10
C SER A 157 16.54 19.05 -2.66
N ASP A 158 17.04 17.85 -2.90
CA ASP A 158 18.37 17.35 -2.54
C ASP A 158 18.88 16.33 -3.58
N ASP A 159 19.68 16.79 -4.53
CA ASP A 159 20.20 15.96 -5.62
C ASP A 159 21.18 14.86 -5.14
N GLN A 160 21.76 15.03 -3.95
CA GLN A 160 22.63 14.06 -3.29
C GLN A 160 21.86 13.04 -2.43
N ALA A 161 20.54 13.14 -2.37
CA ALA A 161 19.71 12.28 -1.53
C ALA A 161 20.00 10.80 -1.79
N ARG A 162 20.07 10.04 -0.70
CA ARG A 162 20.15 8.58 -0.66
C ARG A 162 18.92 8.07 0.03
N ILE A 163 18.04 7.40 -0.69
CA ILE A 163 16.68 7.08 -0.24
C ILE A 163 16.54 5.58 0.02
N LEU A 164 16.11 5.23 1.22
CA LEU A 164 15.63 3.90 1.60
C LEU A 164 14.10 3.88 1.48
N LEU A 165 13.55 2.90 0.77
CA LEU A 165 12.11 2.65 0.75
C LEU A 165 11.77 1.57 1.77
N PHE A 166 10.77 1.83 2.59
CA PHE A 166 10.17 0.85 3.49
C PHE A 166 8.66 0.78 3.25
N GLY A 167 8.10 -0.42 3.21
CA GLY A 167 6.66 -0.59 3.11
C GLY A 167 6.16 -1.82 3.84
N GLY A 168 4.99 -1.70 4.49
CA GLY A 168 4.28 -2.81 5.13
C GLY A 168 3.02 -3.20 4.35
N SER A 169 2.73 -4.49 4.20
CA SER A 169 1.53 -5.02 3.54
C SER A 169 1.35 -4.43 2.11
N MET A 170 0.25 -3.74 1.80
CA MET A 170 0.08 -3.06 0.50
C MET A 170 1.20 -2.03 0.25
N GLY A 171 1.73 -1.38 1.28
CA GLY A 171 2.90 -0.50 1.14
C GLY A 171 4.14 -1.25 0.65
N ALA A 172 4.37 -2.47 1.13
CA ALA A 172 5.44 -3.32 0.63
C ALA A 172 5.24 -3.68 -0.86
N THR A 173 4.00 -3.98 -1.24
CA THR A 173 3.62 -4.23 -2.64
C THR A 173 3.85 -2.99 -3.51
N THR A 174 3.48 -1.80 -3.01
CA THR A 174 3.76 -0.52 -3.66
C THR A 174 5.27 -0.32 -3.88
N VAL A 175 6.08 -0.53 -2.85
CA VAL A 175 7.55 -0.46 -2.92
C VAL A 175 8.10 -1.45 -3.95
N MET A 176 7.70 -2.73 -3.89
CA MET A 176 8.13 -3.75 -4.85
C MET A 176 7.81 -3.39 -6.30
N MET A 177 6.62 -2.84 -6.56
CA MET A 177 6.23 -2.40 -7.90
C MET A 177 6.99 -1.16 -8.35
N THR A 178 7.28 -0.22 -7.44
CA THR A 178 8.03 1.00 -7.72
C THR A 178 9.46 0.69 -8.11
N THR A 179 10.13 -0.23 -7.39
CA THR A 179 11.56 -0.53 -7.63
C THR A 179 11.85 -1.14 -9.00
N GLY A 180 10.86 -1.73 -9.65
CA GLY A 180 11.00 -2.27 -11.01
C GLY A 180 10.61 -1.32 -12.13
N THR A 181 10.32 -0.05 -11.84
CA THR A 181 9.98 0.92 -12.88
C THR A 181 11.25 1.49 -13.53
N PRO A 182 11.26 1.71 -14.86
CA PRO A 182 12.40 2.31 -15.55
C PRO A 182 12.71 3.75 -15.08
N GLU A 183 11.73 4.41 -14.50
CA GLU A 183 11.80 5.81 -14.05
C GLU A 183 12.34 5.96 -12.62
N LEU A 184 12.70 4.86 -11.94
CA LEU A 184 13.23 4.90 -10.59
C LEU A 184 14.53 5.72 -10.53
N PRO A 185 14.59 6.82 -9.74
CA PRO A 185 15.82 7.58 -9.58
C PRO A 185 16.93 6.76 -8.93
N ARG A 186 18.17 6.97 -9.37
CA ARG A 186 19.38 6.31 -8.81
C ARG A 186 19.63 6.66 -7.34
N ASN A 187 18.98 7.67 -6.85
CA ASN A 187 18.97 8.10 -5.45
C ASN A 187 18.32 7.05 -4.52
N VAL A 188 17.48 6.17 -5.06
CA VAL A 188 16.93 5.04 -4.30
C VAL A 188 17.99 3.96 -4.22
N ILE A 189 18.53 3.75 -3.02
CA ILE A 189 19.71 2.88 -2.80
C ILE A 189 19.36 1.48 -2.27
N ALA A 190 18.20 1.34 -1.63
CA ALA A 190 17.73 0.06 -1.09
C ALA A 190 16.21 0.10 -0.84
N ALA A 191 15.60 -1.07 -0.68
CA ALA A 191 14.21 -1.18 -0.28
C ALA A 191 13.97 -2.35 0.68
N ILE A 192 12.96 -2.19 1.55
CA ILE A 192 12.49 -3.20 2.50
C ILE A 192 11.01 -3.40 2.28
N ALA A 193 10.62 -4.63 2.02
CA ALA A 193 9.24 -5.05 1.81
C ALA A 193 8.81 -6.00 2.93
N GLU A 194 7.95 -5.51 3.84
CA GLU A 194 7.44 -6.29 4.96
C GLU A 194 6.04 -6.83 4.66
N SER A 195 5.92 -8.16 4.57
CA SER A 195 4.64 -8.85 4.43
C SER A 195 3.77 -8.39 3.25
N GLY A 196 4.38 -8.08 2.11
CA GLY A 196 3.69 -7.73 0.87
C GLY A 196 3.14 -8.96 0.13
N TYR A 197 2.08 -8.77 -0.63
CA TYR A 197 1.53 -9.80 -1.52
C TYR A 197 2.15 -9.72 -2.92
N THR A 198 2.11 -10.84 -3.63
CA THR A 198 2.71 -10.95 -4.97
C THR A 198 1.81 -10.39 -6.07
N SER A 199 0.48 -10.41 -5.88
CA SER A 199 -0.49 -9.95 -6.86
C SER A 199 -1.84 -9.64 -6.19
N ALA A 200 -2.45 -8.51 -6.56
CA ALA A 200 -3.77 -8.13 -6.08
C ALA A 200 -4.84 -9.18 -6.41
N ARG A 201 -4.72 -9.83 -7.58
CA ARG A 201 -5.64 -10.90 -7.98
C ARG A 201 -5.60 -12.07 -7.00
N MET A 202 -4.41 -12.53 -6.63
CA MET A 202 -4.27 -13.66 -5.68
C MET A 202 -4.75 -13.24 -4.30
N GLU A 203 -4.38 -12.05 -3.84
CA GLU A 203 -4.81 -11.48 -2.57
C GLU A 203 -6.34 -11.47 -2.44
N PHE A 204 -7.06 -10.99 -3.48
CA PHE A 204 -8.53 -10.99 -3.46
C PHE A 204 -9.16 -12.38 -3.55
N ILE A 205 -8.54 -13.31 -4.29
CA ILE A 205 -9.03 -14.69 -4.35
C ILE A 205 -8.91 -15.35 -2.96
N ASP A 206 -7.76 -15.20 -2.30
CA ASP A 206 -7.52 -15.81 -1.00
C ASP A 206 -8.37 -15.15 0.09
N SER A 207 -8.53 -13.82 0.06
CA SER A 207 -9.46 -13.09 0.93
C SER A 207 -10.92 -13.55 0.74
N ALA A 208 -11.39 -13.68 -0.51
CA ALA A 208 -12.75 -14.14 -0.79
C ALA A 208 -12.97 -15.59 -0.31
N ARG A 209 -11.96 -16.43 -0.40
CA ARG A 209 -12.02 -17.80 0.12
C ARG A 209 -12.04 -17.85 1.64
N GLY A 210 -11.21 -17.05 2.28
CA GLY A 210 -11.13 -16.99 3.75
C GLY A 210 -12.40 -16.37 4.36
N MET A 211 -12.80 -15.20 3.90
CA MET A 211 -13.93 -14.45 4.48
C MET A 211 -15.30 -15.06 4.16
N PHE A 212 -15.49 -15.57 2.94
CA PHE A 212 -16.80 -16.06 2.47
C PHE A 212 -16.87 -17.56 2.24
N HIS A 213 -15.82 -18.30 2.59
CA HIS A 213 -15.70 -19.75 2.36
C HIS A 213 -16.01 -20.17 0.91
N MET A 214 -15.67 -19.29 -0.05
CA MET A 214 -15.97 -19.54 -1.47
C MET A 214 -15.07 -20.62 -2.07
N PRO A 215 -15.60 -21.54 -2.90
CA PRO A 215 -14.77 -22.42 -3.70
C PRO A 215 -13.84 -21.61 -4.63
N LYS A 216 -12.59 -22.07 -4.78
CA LYS A 216 -11.55 -21.34 -5.54
C LYS A 216 -11.99 -20.91 -6.94
N LEU A 217 -12.70 -21.79 -7.67
CA LEU A 217 -13.17 -21.50 -9.01
C LEU A 217 -14.17 -20.32 -9.03
N LEU A 218 -15.10 -20.30 -8.09
CA LEU A 218 -16.09 -19.24 -7.96
C LEU A 218 -15.43 -17.92 -7.51
N ALA A 219 -14.54 -17.96 -6.53
CA ALA A 219 -13.76 -16.81 -6.09
C ALA A 219 -12.95 -16.22 -7.26
N SER A 220 -12.26 -17.06 -8.04
CA SER A 220 -11.51 -16.61 -9.22
C SER A 220 -12.41 -15.94 -10.25
N ALA A 221 -13.55 -16.54 -10.60
CA ALA A 221 -14.48 -15.96 -11.57
C ALA A 221 -15.04 -14.61 -11.10
N CYS A 222 -15.35 -14.47 -9.80
CA CYS A 222 -15.83 -13.23 -9.20
C CYS A 222 -14.76 -12.16 -9.21
N VAL A 223 -13.52 -12.49 -8.83
CA VAL A 223 -12.37 -11.57 -8.81
C VAL A 223 -12.00 -11.13 -10.22
N ASP A 224 -12.00 -12.03 -11.21
CA ASP A 224 -11.73 -11.70 -12.63
C ASP A 224 -12.80 -10.75 -13.19
N ALA A 225 -14.07 -10.99 -12.90
CA ALA A 225 -15.15 -10.09 -13.28
C ALA A 225 -15.06 -8.73 -12.59
N ALA A 226 -14.67 -8.69 -11.30
CA ALA A 226 -14.42 -7.46 -10.57
C ALA A 226 -13.21 -6.70 -11.14
N GLY A 227 -12.17 -7.39 -11.59
CA GLY A 227 -11.01 -6.82 -12.29
C GLY A 227 -11.40 -6.08 -13.57
N LEU A 228 -12.33 -6.63 -14.35
CA LEU A 228 -12.85 -5.95 -15.55
C LEU A 228 -13.62 -4.65 -15.19
N ILE A 229 -14.33 -4.64 -14.07
CA ILE A 229 -14.99 -3.44 -13.58
C ILE A 229 -13.94 -2.42 -13.11
N CYS A 230 -12.93 -2.88 -12.39
CA CYS A 230 -11.80 -2.07 -11.94
C CYS A 230 -11.07 -1.43 -13.12
N LYS A 231 -10.80 -2.19 -14.19
CA LYS A 231 -10.19 -1.66 -15.41
C LYS A 231 -10.97 -0.49 -16.01
N ARG A 232 -12.29 -0.59 -16.04
CA ARG A 232 -13.16 0.46 -16.58
C ARG A 232 -13.31 1.68 -15.66
N ARG A 233 -13.24 1.49 -14.34
CA ARG A 233 -13.54 2.52 -13.35
C ARG A 233 -12.28 3.18 -12.78
N ALA A 234 -11.25 2.37 -12.51
CA ALA A 234 -10.01 2.79 -11.87
C ALA A 234 -8.79 2.77 -12.81
N GLY A 235 -8.94 2.30 -14.04
CA GLY A 235 -7.89 2.32 -15.07
C GLY A 235 -6.91 1.14 -15.02
N TYR A 236 -7.02 0.23 -14.08
CA TYR A 236 -6.17 -0.96 -13.96
C TYR A 236 -7.01 -2.22 -13.66
N ASP A 237 -6.48 -3.41 -13.95
CA ASP A 237 -7.06 -4.67 -13.49
C ASP A 237 -6.17 -5.36 -12.44
N PHE A 238 -6.74 -6.35 -11.76
CA PHE A 238 -6.04 -7.02 -10.68
C PHE A 238 -4.88 -7.92 -11.13
N THR A 239 -4.77 -8.23 -12.43
CA THR A 239 -3.65 -9.01 -12.99
C THR A 239 -2.46 -8.10 -13.30
N GLU A 240 -2.70 -6.83 -13.66
CA GLU A 240 -1.67 -5.82 -13.83
C GLU A 240 -1.00 -5.49 -12.50
N ALA A 241 -1.76 -5.45 -11.41
CA ALA A 241 -1.27 -5.20 -10.05
C ALA A 241 -0.51 -6.42 -9.50
N SER A 242 0.69 -6.68 -10.07
CA SER A 242 1.56 -7.80 -9.73
C SER A 242 3.01 -7.34 -9.53
N CYS A 243 3.64 -7.78 -8.44
CA CYS A 243 5.03 -7.47 -8.11
C CYS A 243 6.03 -8.27 -8.95
N ILE A 244 5.66 -9.47 -9.40
CA ILE A 244 6.60 -10.40 -10.04
C ILE A 244 7.23 -9.81 -11.31
N PRO A 245 6.49 -9.17 -12.25
CA PRO A 245 7.11 -8.52 -13.39
C PRO A 245 8.05 -7.37 -12.97
N SER A 246 7.65 -6.55 -12.00
CA SER A 246 8.47 -5.42 -11.51
C SER A 246 9.77 -5.90 -10.87
N LEU A 247 9.71 -6.90 -10.00
CA LEU A 247 10.88 -7.44 -9.31
C LEU A 247 11.95 -8.03 -10.26
N ARG A 248 11.56 -8.49 -11.44
CA ARG A 248 12.52 -8.95 -12.47
C ARG A 248 13.38 -7.81 -13.04
N HIS A 249 12.91 -6.57 -12.92
CA HIS A 249 13.60 -5.38 -13.40
C HIS A 249 14.24 -4.56 -12.28
N THR A 250 14.03 -4.96 -11.03
CA THR A 250 14.64 -4.30 -9.86
C THR A 250 16.15 -4.49 -9.86
N VAL A 251 16.90 -3.39 -9.76
CA VAL A 251 18.36 -3.36 -9.77
C VAL A 251 18.97 -2.94 -8.43
N ILE A 252 18.15 -2.56 -7.47
CA ILE A 252 18.59 -2.17 -6.13
C ILE A 252 18.46 -3.35 -5.14
N PRO A 253 19.27 -3.37 -4.07
CA PRO A 253 19.12 -4.35 -3.00
C PRO A 253 17.72 -4.28 -2.36
N MET A 254 17.09 -5.43 -2.15
CA MET A 254 15.83 -5.54 -1.45
C MET A 254 15.91 -6.55 -0.31
N LEU A 255 15.38 -6.15 0.86
CA LEU A 255 15.12 -7.05 1.98
C LEU A 255 13.63 -7.40 2.01
N PHE A 256 13.33 -8.71 2.03
CA PHE A 256 11.97 -9.21 2.21
C PHE A 256 11.82 -9.76 3.62
N ASN A 257 10.90 -9.20 4.38
CA ASN A 257 10.49 -9.72 5.68
C ASN A 257 9.08 -10.31 5.55
N ILE A 258 8.94 -11.60 5.80
CA ILE A 258 7.66 -12.31 5.75
C ILE A 258 7.33 -12.74 7.16
N ASN A 259 6.31 -12.13 7.76
CA ASN A 259 5.76 -12.60 9.02
C ASN A 259 4.88 -13.83 8.75
N GLU A 260 5.18 -14.96 9.39
CA GLU A 260 4.41 -16.21 9.27
C GLU A 260 2.91 -16.05 9.61
N LEU A 261 2.55 -15.01 10.36
CA LEU A 261 1.17 -14.66 10.74
C LEU A 261 0.32 -14.04 9.63
N MET A 262 0.88 -13.76 8.44
CA MET A 262 0.12 -13.27 7.28
C MET A 262 -0.41 -14.38 6.37
N ILE A 263 -0.26 -15.63 6.74
CA ILE A 263 -1.08 -16.70 6.20
C ILE A 263 -2.42 -16.57 6.91
N PHE A 264 -3.29 -15.72 6.38
CA PHE A 264 -4.68 -15.48 6.73
C PHE A 264 -5.13 -16.20 8.01
N GLY A 265 -5.14 -15.44 9.13
CA GLY A 265 -5.80 -15.91 10.31
C GLY A 265 -7.25 -16.22 9.98
N LEU A 266 -7.58 -17.48 9.95
CA LEU A 266 -8.88 -17.99 10.31
C LEU A 266 -8.99 -17.93 11.81
#